data_dc2772e197fafe32526540a559d9be9e
#
_entry.id   dc2772e197fafe32526540a559d9be9e
#
_cell.length_a   1.000
_cell.length_b   1.000
_cell.length_c   1.000
_cell.angle_alpha   90.00
_cell.angle_beta   90.00
_cell.angle_gamma   90.00
#
_symmetry.space_group_name_H-M   'P 1'
#
loop_
_entity.id
_entity.type
_entity.pdbx_description
1 polymer ?
#
loop_
_entity_poly.entity_id
_entity_poly.type
_entity_poly.pdbx_seq_one_letter_code
_entity_poly.pdbx_strand_id
1 'polypeptide(L)'
;GSGKMSSPAAGAPFPERAFNVTALKWNTCAWLLLPVLVFMAWWMHWYVSIPLAALMAVGLASGRRKELPERESLPSFPLFNRSSFLVLGAFIALMVLSGWGEWVNQHPDHIVRNACLRELVASPWPVVFPDGDVLIYNTGFWLVPALAGKVAGLGVARAFVVLWGAWGLFLAWLWLCVFSGRRSLLLALLMVMFGSLLNFQCWLGLDLFRLHYFGTAEQVMCSANASIPVMLFFIFLASGRMPPHWMPLLFAATAFYSPLAALGGLPLAVCQWLRQWKGSRTPRRSLFHPSFPAAVMLGACFLLYYAAVNAPSSHMGWRPFYTRPGDFLLAGTSFLLYALFCWRDFRRNSLFICTLATGLLLPFFYVNGDVNDLLCKGSVPAMACLLAFLASTWARHPRLRIWIWLLLALGLAPRFNVPYYCCSSSALQEFLTPSASCAEPSSFPCREWRQLTYAPQARHQDEWGRTMHHPGHRWHPYYSGTPRPWLRFIYRF
;
A
#
# COMPACT_ATOMS: atom_id res chain seq x y z
N GLY A 1 -37.08 21.29 38.52
CA GLY A 1 -35.75 21.68 38.88
C GLY A 1 -34.79 21.43 37.73
N SER A 2 -34.48 22.48 36.95
CA SER A 2 -33.52 22.47 35.85
C SER A 2 -32.11 22.61 36.40
N GLY A 3 -31.38 21.53 36.51
CA GLY A 3 -29.94 21.55 36.81
C GLY A 3 -29.12 22.02 35.62
N LYS A 4 -28.67 23.26 35.62
CA LYS A 4 -27.65 23.77 34.71
C LYS A 4 -26.33 23.07 35.02
N MET A 5 -25.87 22.22 34.10
CA MET A 5 -24.48 21.76 34.11
C MET A 5 -23.58 22.92 33.75
N SER A 6 -22.78 23.35 34.70
CA SER A 6 -21.74 24.34 34.52
C SER A 6 -20.62 23.81 33.58
N SER A 7 -20.39 24.54 32.50
CA SER A 7 -19.26 24.37 31.58
C SER A 7 -17.95 24.62 32.32
N PRO A 8 -16.92 23.76 32.18
CA PRO A 8 -15.61 24.05 32.72
C PRO A 8 -14.95 25.18 31.90
N ALA A 9 -14.35 26.13 32.63
CA ALA A 9 -13.69 27.31 32.14
C ALA A 9 -12.61 26.98 31.09
N ALA A 10 -12.73 27.63 29.95
CA ALA A 10 -11.76 27.60 28.87
C ALA A 10 -10.51 28.40 29.22
N GLY A 11 -9.39 27.71 29.40
CA GLY A 11 -8.09 28.33 29.20
C GLY A 11 -7.95 28.66 27.72
N ALA A 12 -7.69 29.90 27.37
CA ALA A 12 -7.60 30.39 26.00
C ALA A 12 -6.55 29.58 25.20
N PRO A 13 -6.94 28.86 24.16
CA PRO A 13 -5.96 28.21 23.32
C PRO A 13 -5.42 29.20 22.30
N PHE A 14 -4.11 29.10 22.03
CA PHE A 14 -3.50 29.65 20.83
C PHE A 14 -4.37 29.33 19.60
N PRO A 15 -4.44 30.20 18.58
CA PRO A 15 -5.22 29.96 17.38
C PRO A 15 -4.62 28.75 16.64
N GLU A 16 -5.11 27.57 16.94
CA GLU A 16 -4.79 26.37 16.22
C GLU A 16 -5.39 26.52 14.81
N ARG A 17 -4.55 26.57 13.78
CA ARG A 17 -4.99 26.53 12.39
C ARG A 17 -5.76 25.24 12.18
N ALA A 18 -7.06 25.36 11.93
CA ALA A 18 -7.94 24.24 11.67
C ALA A 18 -7.35 23.35 10.58
N PHE A 19 -7.30 22.04 10.84
CA PHE A 19 -6.88 21.06 9.85
C PHE A 19 -7.89 21.05 8.70
N ASN A 20 -7.44 21.41 7.50
CA ASN A 20 -8.29 21.43 6.32
C ASN A 20 -8.39 20.02 5.74
N VAL A 21 -9.50 19.31 6.02
CA VAL A 21 -9.78 17.97 5.45
C VAL A 21 -9.77 18.00 3.92
N THR A 22 -10.15 19.12 3.32
CA THR A 22 -10.05 19.33 1.88
C THR A 22 -8.59 19.28 1.40
N ALA A 23 -7.66 19.87 2.14
CA ALA A 23 -6.24 19.77 1.83
C ALA A 23 -5.73 18.32 1.94
N LEU A 24 -6.19 17.56 2.93
CA LEU A 24 -5.85 16.13 3.05
C LEU A 24 -6.40 15.32 1.88
N LYS A 25 -7.65 15.55 1.48
CA LYS A 25 -8.26 14.91 0.29
C LYS A 25 -7.38 15.14 -0.94
N TRP A 26 -6.99 16.39 -1.21
CA TRP A 26 -6.17 16.74 -2.37
C TRP A 26 -4.74 16.19 -2.29
N ASN A 27 -4.11 16.21 -1.12
CA ASN A 27 -2.79 15.59 -0.94
C ASN A 27 -2.84 14.08 -1.20
N THR A 28 -3.87 13.40 -0.70
CA THR A 28 -4.08 11.97 -0.95
C THR A 28 -4.31 11.67 -2.43
N CYS A 29 -5.17 12.47 -3.08
CA CYS A 29 -5.44 12.38 -4.50
C CYS A 29 -4.15 12.60 -5.32
N ALA A 30 -3.40 13.65 -5.01
CA ALA A 30 -2.14 13.98 -5.67
C ALA A 30 -1.11 12.86 -5.49
N TRP A 31 -0.95 12.34 -4.28
CA TRP A 31 -0.01 11.26 -4.00
C TRP A 31 -0.34 9.98 -4.78
N LEU A 32 -1.63 9.63 -4.90
CA LEU A 32 -2.08 8.47 -5.67
C LEU A 32 -1.99 8.66 -7.19
N LEU A 33 -2.24 9.87 -7.69
CA LEU A 33 -2.33 10.11 -9.14
C LEU A 33 -1.04 10.65 -9.76
N LEU A 34 -0.14 11.27 -8.99
CA LEU A 34 1.09 11.82 -9.55
C LEU A 34 1.94 10.78 -10.28
N PRO A 35 2.18 9.56 -9.74
CA PRO A 35 2.87 8.51 -10.48
C PRO A 35 2.13 8.06 -11.75
N VAL A 36 0.80 8.06 -11.72
CA VAL A 36 -0.03 7.75 -12.90
C VAL A 36 0.17 8.80 -13.99
N LEU A 37 0.18 10.08 -13.63
CA LEU A 37 0.43 11.18 -14.57
C LEU A 37 1.86 11.12 -15.13
N VAL A 38 2.84 10.80 -14.29
CA VAL A 38 4.22 10.57 -14.74
C VAL A 38 4.26 9.41 -15.74
N PHE A 39 3.63 8.28 -15.44
CA PHE A 39 3.54 7.15 -16.36
C PHE A 39 2.89 7.57 -17.70
N MET A 40 1.75 8.21 -17.65
CA MET A 40 1.06 8.67 -18.85
C MET A 40 1.91 9.59 -19.71
N ALA A 41 2.68 10.50 -19.10
CA ALA A 41 3.50 11.47 -19.82
C ALA A 41 4.66 10.82 -20.60
N TRP A 42 5.25 9.75 -20.06
CA TRP A 42 6.44 9.14 -20.65
C TRP A 42 6.18 7.82 -21.39
N TRP A 43 5.26 6.98 -20.91
CA TRP A 43 4.96 5.68 -21.51
C TRP A 43 3.91 5.75 -22.61
N MET A 44 2.97 6.72 -22.53
CA MET A 44 1.85 6.79 -23.47
C MET A 44 2.07 7.87 -24.52
N HIS A 45 1.49 7.67 -25.68
CA HIS A 45 1.45 8.70 -26.71
C HIS A 45 0.61 9.91 -26.27
N TRP A 46 1.00 11.11 -26.67
CA TRP A 46 0.36 12.35 -26.28
C TRP A 46 -1.15 12.41 -26.67
N TYR A 47 -1.52 11.82 -27.79
CA TYR A 47 -2.91 11.74 -28.24
C TYR A 47 -3.79 10.81 -27.39
N VAL A 48 -3.22 9.96 -26.55
CA VAL A 48 -3.91 9.15 -25.52
C VAL A 48 -3.82 9.84 -24.17
N SER A 49 -2.62 10.24 -23.76
CA SER A 49 -2.36 10.77 -22.41
C SER A 49 -3.01 12.12 -22.15
N ILE A 50 -2.99 13.06 -23.14
CA ILE A 50 -3.58 14.39 -22.94
C ILE A 50 -5.10 14.33 -22.79
N PRO A 51 -5.88 13.68 -23.70
CA PRO A 51 -7.32 13.56 -23.51
C PRO A 51 -7.71 12.85 -22.22
N LEU A 52 -6.97 11.77 -21.85
CA LEU A 52 -7.23 11.05 -20.62
C LEU A 52 -6.94 11.91 -19.39
N ALA A 53 -5.81 12.64 -19.36
CA ALA A 53 -5.47 13.58 -18.28
C ALA A 53 -6.51 14.71 -18.16
N ALA A 54 -6.97 15.24 -19.28
CA ALA A 54 -8.03 16.26 -19.29
C ALA A 54 -9.33 15.71 -18.72
N LEU A 55 -9.73 14.50 -19.11
CA LEU A 55 -10.93 13.83 -18.60
C LEU A 55 -10.82 13.57 -17.09
N MET A 56 -9.64 13.12 -16.61
CA MET A 56 -9.35 12.96 -15.18
C MET A 56 -9.47 14.30 -14.44
N ALA A 57 -8.87 15.36 -14.96
CA ALA A 57 -8.90 16.68 -14.34
C ALA A 57 -10.34 17.23 -14.25
N VAL A 58 -11.12 17.12 -15.32
CA VAL A 58 -12.55 17.50 -15.33
C VAL A 58 -13.33 16.65 -14.32
N GLY A 59 -13.06 15.33 -14.27
CA GLY A 59 -13.69 14.43 -13.31
C GLY A 59 -13.41 14.82 -11.86
N LEU A 60 -12.19 15.20 -11.55
CA LEU A 60 -11.81 15.63 -10.20
C LEU A 60 -12.36 17.01 -9.82
N ALA A 61 -12.40 17.92 -10.79
CA ALA A 61 -12.82 19.32 -10.57
C ALA A 61 -14.33 19.52 -10.52
N SER A 62 -15.11 18.69 -11.22
CA SER A 62 -16.55 18.88 -11.42
C SER A 62 -17.42 18.77 -10.17
N GLY A 63 -16.89 18.16 -9.09
CA GLY A 63 -17.55 18.08 -7.78
C GLY A 63 -17.45 19.36 -6.93
N ARG A 64 -16.51 20.25 -7.22
CA ARG A 64 -16.22 21.43 -6.38
C ARG A 64 -17.41 22.36 -6.14
N ARG A 65 -18.35 22.46 -7.09
CA ARG A 65 -19.49 23.41 -6.99
C ARG A 65 -20.61 22.94 -6.06
N LYS A 66 -20.63 21.68 -5.61
CA LYS A 66 -21.70 21.08 -4.79
C LYS A 66 -21.29 20.66 -3.39
N GLU A 67 -20.02 20.69 -3.07
CA GLU A 67 -19.60 20.55 -1.68
C GLU A 67 -19.95 21.86 -0.97
N LEU A 68 -21.14 21.89 -0.38
CA LEU A 68 -21.45 22.85 0.68
C LEU A 68 -20.29 22.84 1.66
N PRO A 69 -19.83 24.01 2.16
CA PRO A 69 -18.79 24.01 3.18
C PRO A 69 -19.27 23.07 4.30
N GLU A 70 -18.60 21.93 4.44
CA GLU A 70 -18.83 21.01 5.55
C GLU A 70 -18.48 21.79 6.83
N ARG A 71 -19.45 22.54 7.34
CA ARG A 71 -19.48 23.08 8.71
C ARG A 71 -19.71 21.92 9.70
N GLU A 72 -19.06 20.80 9.47
CA GLU A 72 -18.96 19.81 10.52
C GLU A 72 -17.84 20.26 11.44
N SER A 73 -18.19 20.39 12.71
CA SER A 73 -17.28 20.55 13.84
C SER A 73 -16.37 19.33 13.99
N LEU A 74 -15.56 19.07 12.97
CA LEU A 74 -14.43 18.17 13.12
C LEU A 74 -13.45 18.87 14.06
N PRO A 75 -12.92 18.14 15.05
CA PRO A 75 -11.90 18.71 15.90
C PRO A 75 -10.80 19.26 14.99
N SER A 76 -10.51 20.55 15.11
CA SER A 76 -9.46 21.23 14.34
C SER A 76 -8.11 20.66 14.75
N PHE A 77 -7.49 19.88 13.85
CA PHE A 77 -6.15 19.37 14.09
C PHE A 77 -5.14 20.21 13.28
N PRO A 78 -4.15 20.84 13.89
CA PRO A 78 -3.07 21.42 13.10
C PRO A 78 -2.34 20.32 12.35
N LEU A 79 -2.16 20.49 11.02
CA LEU A 79 -1.53 19.47 10.16
C LEU A 79 -0.12 19.13 10.67
N PHE A 80 0.60 20.15 11.08
CA PHE A 80 1.96 20.05 11.59
C PHE A 80 2.02 20.54 13.04
N ASN A 81 2.07 19.61 13.96
CA ASN A 81 2.43 19.82 15.35
C ASN A 81 3.54 18.83 15.74
N ARG A 82 4.04 18.91 16.95
CA ARG A 82 5.11 18.01 17.43
C ARG A 82 4.77 16.54 17.25
N SER A 83 3.52 16.12 17.48
CA SER A 83 3.10 14.74 17.29
C SER A 83 3.09 14.30 15.82
N SER A 84 2.79 15.19 14.88
CA SER A 84 2.88 14.90 13.44
C SER A 84 4.31 14.66 12.99
N PHE A 85 5.24 15.51 13.44
CA PHE A 85 6.65 15.33 13.11
C PHE A 85 7.21 14.05 13.73
N LEU A 86 6.80 13.68 14.94
CA LEU A 86 7.18 12.41 15.57
C LEU A 86 6.65 11.21 14.77
N VAL A 87 5.38 11.24 14.34
CA VAL A 87 4.80 10.16 13.52
C VAL A 87 5.48 10.09 12.17
N LEU A 88 5.70 11.20 11.49
CA LEU A 88 6.41 11.21 10.21
C LEU A 88 7.84 10.68 10.37
N GLY A 89 8.56 11.12 11.41
CA GLY A 89 9.89 10.60 11.76
C GLY A 89 9.88 9.10 12.03
N ALA A 90 8.87 8.61 12.76
CA ALA A 90 8.68 7.16 13.00
C ALA A 90 8.42 6.38 11.72
N PHE A 91 7.64 6.91 10.78
CA PHE A 91 7.42 6.26 9.49
C PHE A 91 8.64 6.33 8.57
N ILE A 92 9.43 7.41 8.62
CA ILE A 92 10.74 7.45 7.95
C ILE A 92 11.64 6.35 8.52
N ALA A 93 11.74 6.25 9.85
CA ALA A 93 12.51 5.20 10.51
C ALA A 93 11.99 3.80 10.13
N LEU A 94 10.67 3.60 10.12
CA LEU A 94 10.06 2.33 9.69
C LEU A 94 10.45 1.96 8.26
N MET A 95 10.40 2.90 7.32
CA MET A 95 10.81 2.69 5.92
C MET A 95 12.28 2.30 5.83
N VAL A 96 13.17 3.05 6.51
CA VAL A 96 14.61 2.75 6.55
C VAL A 96 14.85 1.37 7.15
N LEU A 97 14.28 1.10 8.33
CA LEU A 97 14.46 -0.15 9.05
C LEU A 97 13.85 -1.35 8.31
N SER A 98 12.89 -1.12 7.43
CA SER A 98 12.33 -2.12 6.52
C SER A 98 13.20 -2.39 5.29
N GLY A 99 14.35 -1.73 5.16
CA GLY A 99 15.31 -1.92 4.07
C GLY A 99 15.14 -0.97 2.88
N TRP A 100 14.14 -0.09 2.87
CA TRP A 100 13.97 0.89 1.81
C TRP A 100 15.09 1.94 1.87
N GLY A 101 15.63 2.32 0.70
CA GLY A 101 16.78 3.20 0.60
C GLY A 101 18.13 2.49 0.61
N GLU A 102 18.17 1.17 0.81
CA GLU A 102 19.39 0.34 0.75
C GLU A 102 20.45 0.69 1.84
N TRP A 103 20.02 1.24 2.99
CA TRP A 103 20.94 1.62 4.07
C TRP A 103 21.05 0.59 5.19
N VAL A 104 20.09 -0.35 5.28
CA VAL A 104 20.06 -1.40 6.28
C VAL A 104 19.71 -2.74 5.62
N ASN A 105 19.68 -3.79 6.42
CA ASN A 105 19.34 -5.15 5.98
C ASN A 105 18.02 -5.19 5.22
N GLN A 106 17.98 -5.95 4.13
CA GLN A 106 16.83 -5.99 3.24
C GLN A 106 16.21 -7.38 3.16
N HIS A 107 14.89 -7.42 3.06
CA HIS A 107 14.19 -8.62 2.66
C HIS A 107 14.59 -9.02 1.23
N PRO A 108 14.66 -10.32 0.89
CA PRO A 108 15.02 -10.81 -0.44
C PRO A 108 14.32 -10.12 -1.61
N ASP A 109 13.07 -9.78 -1.43
CA ASP A 109 12.27 -9.10 -2.46
C ASP A 109 12.83 -7.72 -2.87
N HIS A 110 13.65 -7.08 -2.03
CA HIS A 110 14.23 -5.78 -2.34
C HIS A 110 15.24 -5.82 -3.49
N ILE A 111 15.83 -6.96 -3.79
CA ILE A 111 16.80 -7.11 -4.90
C ILE A 111 16.17 -6.62 -6.21
N VAL A 112 15.00 -7.15 -6.52
CA VAL A 112 14.29 -6.78 -7.75
C VAL A 112 13.79 -5.35 -7.70
N ARG A 113 13.36 -4.89 -6.53
CA ARG A 113 12.87 -3.52 -6.34
C ARG A 113 13.96 -2.49 -6.49
N ASN A 114 15.14 -2.77 -5.95
CA ASN A 114 16.32 -1.92 -6.10
C ASN A 114 16.78 -1.88 -7.57
N ALA A 115 16.79 -3.03 -8.25
CA ALA A 115 17.09 -3.09 -9.68
C ALA A 115 16.08 -2.26 -10.50
N CYS A 116 14.80 -2.36 -10.20
CA CYS A 116 13.75 -1.57 -10.86
C CYS A 116 13.96 -0.05 -10.68
N LEU A 117 14.25 0.41 -9.46
CA LEU A 117 14.55 1.83 -9.22
C LEU A 117 15.77 2.28 -10.01
N ARG A 118 16.83 1.47 -10.02
CA ARG A 118 18.07 1.76 -10.72
C ARG A 118 17.86 1.88 -12.22
N GLU A 119 17.14 0.93 -12.83
CA GLU A 119 16.79 0.98 -14.24
C GLU A 119 15.97 2.22 -14.58
N LEU A 120 14.98 2.55 -13.75
CA LEU A 120 14.17 3.75 -13.93
C LEU A 120 15.01 5.04 -13.84
N VAL A 121 16.07 5.09 -13.05
CA VAL A 121 16.96 6.25 -12.95
C VAL A 121 17.95 6.30 -14.13
N ALA A 122 18.55 5.16 -14.46
CA ALA A 122 19.66 5.10 -15.44
C ALA A 122 19.17 5.14 -16.90
N SER A 123 18.05 4.50 -17.21
CA SER A 123 17.58 4.31 -18.58
C SER A 123 16.60 5.40 -19.03
N PRO A 124 16.53 5.74 -20.33
CA PRO A 124 15.43 6.59 -20.85
C PRO A 124 14.08 5.93 -20.63
N TRP A 125 13.02 6.72 -20.62
CA TRP A 125 11.65 6.22 -20.45
C TRP A 125 10.85 6.26 -21.76
N PRO A 126 10.09 5.21 -22.08
CA PRO A 126 9.97 3.91 -21.39
C PRO A 126 11.28 3.13 -21.40
N VAL A 127 11.49 2.30 -20.36
CA VAL A 127 12.71 1.47 -20.27
C VAL A 127 12.62 0.32 -21.25
N VAL A 128 13.57 0.27 -22.19
CA VAL A 128 13.71 -0.80 -23.19
C VAL A 128 15.02 -1.51 -22.95
N PHE A 129 14.97 -2.83 -22.82
CA PHE A 129 16.13 -3.68 -22.63
C PHE A 129 16.89 -3.93 -23.95
N PRO A 130 18.16 -4.37 -23.89
CA PRO A 130 18.97 -4.61 -25.11
C PRO A 130 18.41 -5.67 -26.06
N ASP A 131 17.57 -6.59 -25.55
CA ASP A 131 16.88 -7.62 -26.34
C ASP A 131 15.61 -7.10 -27.04
N GLY A 132 15.25 -5.83 -26.83
CA GLY A 132 14.05 -5.20 -27.36
C GLY A 132 12.80 -5.38 -26.51
N ASP A 133 12.88 -6.12 -25.42
CA ASP A 133 11.82 -6.18 -24.41
C ASP A 133 11.72 -4.90 -23.61
N VAL A 134 10.59 -4.62 -23.03
CA VAL A 134 10.33 -3.43 -22.23
C VAL A 134 10.09 -3.80 -20.76
N LEU A 135 10.44 -2.88 -19.86
CA LEU A 135 10.13 -3.04 -18.44
C LEU A 135 8.62 -2.97 -18.24
N ILE A 136 8.01 -4.10 -17.88
CA ILE A 136 6.59 -4.23 -17.53
C ILE A 136 6.50 -4.67 -16.06
N TYR A 137 6.27 -3.71 -15.18
CA TYR A 137 6.11 -3.96 -13.75
C TYR A 137 5.22 -2.90 -13.10
N ASN A 138 4.77 -3.12 -11.88
CA ASN A 138 4.01 -2.15 -11.09
C ASN A 138 4.90 -1.01 -10.58
N THR A 139 5.44 -0.23 -11.50
CA THR A 139 6.47 0.79 -11.26
C THR A 139 5.96 2.05 -10.55
N GLY A 140 4.66 2.19 -10.36
CA GLY A 140 4.03 3.42 -9.87
C GLY A 140 4.67 4.02 -8.61
N PHE A 141 5.05 3.20 -7.65
CA PHE A 141 5.66 3.67 -6.41
C PHE A 141 7.02 4.34 -6.61
N TRP A 142 7.78 3.90 -7.62
CA TRP A 142 9.14 4.39 -7.88
C TRP A 142 9.24 5.54 -8.88
N LEU A 143 8.19 5.80 -9.68
CA LEU A 143 8.29 6.79 -10.78
C LEU A 143 8.64 8.19 -10.28
N VAL A 144 8.01 8.65 -9.20
CA VAL A 144 8.31 9.99 -8.65
C VAL A 144 9.70 10.04 -8.02
N PRO A 145 10.12 9.07 -7.18
CA PRO A 145 11.50 8.96 -6.73
C PRO A 145 12.53 8.85 -7.87
N ALA A 146 12.24 8.04 -8.89
CA ALA A 146 13.13 7.89 -10.03
C ALA A 146 13.27 9.18 -10.84
N LEU A 147 12.20 9.96 -10.99
CA LEU A 147 12.25 11.26 -11.64
C LEU A 147 13.19 12.22 -10.89
N ALA A 148 13.13 12.24 -9.54
CA ALA A 148 14.10 12.98 -8.73
C ALA A 148 15.52 12.45 -8.93
N GLY A 149 15.68 11.12 -9.03
CA GLY A 149 16.97 10.48 -9.29
C GLY A 149 17.55 10.78 -10.67
N LYS A 150 16.73 10.94 -11.70
CA LYS A 150 17.18 11.38 -13.03
C LYS A 150 17.83 12.76 -13.01
N VAL A 151 17.39 13.62 -12.11
CA VAL A 151 17.93 14.98 -11.96
C VAL A 151 19.15 15.01 -11.04
N ALA A 152 19.13 14.27 -9.93
CA ALA A 152 20.08 14.43 -8.84
C ALA A 152 20.83 13.12 -8.46
N GLY A 153 20.65 12.07 -9.23
CA GLY A 153 21.36 10.80 -9.06
C GLY A 153 20.63 9.77 -8.18
N LEU A 154 21.11 8.53 -8.23
CA LEU A 154 20.51 7.36 -7.58
C LEU A 154 20.40 7.52 -6.06
N GLY A 155 21.37 8.15 -5.41
CA GLY A 155 21.34 8.41 -3.96
C GLY A 155 20.12 9.23 -3.55
N VAL A 156 19.76 10.24 -4.34
CA VAL A 156 18.56 11.05 -4.12
C VAL A 156 17.29 10.23 -4.36
N ALA A 157 17.26 9.39 -5.40
CA ALA A 157 16.13 8.50 -5.64
C ALA A 157 15.88 7.56 -4.45
N ARG A 158 16.92 6.98 -3.87
CA ARG A 158 16.85 6.11 -2.68
C ARG A 158 16.28 6.84 -1.47
N ALA A 159 16.80 8.03 -1.16
CA ALA A 159 16.26 8.85 -0.09
C ALA A 159 14.78 9.24 -0.36
N PHE A 160 14.48 9.56 -1.60
CA PHE A 160 13.12 9.97 -1.97
C PHE A 160 12.12 8.80 -1.89
N VAL A 161 12.50 7.56 -2.19
CA VAL A 161 11.65 6.36 -1.99
C VAL A 161 11.22 6.25 -0.53
N VAL A 162 12.15 6.46 0.41
CA VAL A 162 11.85 6.43 1.85
C VAL A 162 10.87 7.54 2.23
N LEU A 163 11.13 8.76 1.79
CA LEU A 163 10.26 9.91 2.08
C LEU A 163 8.88 9.75 1.44
N TRP A 164 8.83 9.23 0.22
CA TRP A 164 7.59 8.97 -0.51
C TRP A 164 6.71 7.94 0.20
N GLY A 165 7.31 6.81 0.62
CA GLY A 165 6.61 5.78 1.39
C GLY A 165 6.16 6.28 2.76
N ALA A 166 7.04 6.97 3.49
CA ALA A 166 6.72 7.55 4.80
C ALA A 166 5.59 8.58 4.71
N TRP A 167 5.56 9.38 3.64
CA TRP A 167 4.48 10.33 3.40
C TRP A 167 3.15 9.62 3.12
N GLY A 168 3.15 8.53 2.33
CA GLY A 168 1.95 7.71 2.11
C GLY A 168 1.40 7.11 3.41
N LEU A 169 2.27 6.56 4.27
CA LEU A 169 1.90 6.06 5.61
C LEU A 169 1.36 7.17 6.50
N PHE A 170 1.97 8.35 6.45
CA PHE A 170 1.53 9.52 7.21
C PHE A 170 0.13 9.99 6.79
N LEU A 171 -0.16 10.02 5.49
CA LEU A 171 -1.50 10.32 4.98
C LEU A 171 -2.51 9.27 5.44
N ALA A 172 -2.16 7.98 5.41
CA ALA A 172 -3.01 6.90 5.90
C ALA A 172 -3.32 7.05 7.40
N TRP A 173 -2.32 7.37 8.21
CA TRP A 173 -2.52 7.68 9.64
C TRP A 173 -3.42 8.89 9.86
N LEU A 174 -3.28 9.95 9.08
CA LEU A 174 -4.18 11.12 9.17
C LEU A 174 -5.63 10.73 8.88
N TRP A 175 -5.87 9.86 7.91
CA TRP A 175 -7.22 9.35 7.64
C TRP A 175 -7.75 8.47 8.76
N LEU A 176 -6.91 7.68 9.43
CA LEU A 176 -7.31 6.95 10.65
C LEU A 176 -7.70 7.92 11.77
N CYS A 177 -6.96 9.02 11.93
CA CYS A 177 -7.29 10.07 12.90
C CYS A 177 -8.63 10.75 12.57
N VAL A 178 -8.88 11.08 11.30
CA VAL A 178 -10.15 11.66 10.84
C VAL A 178 -11.30 10.69 11.09
N PHE A 179 -11.15 9.43 10.73
CA PHE A 179 -12.21 8.42 10.89
C PHE A 179 -12.49 8.08 12.35
N SER A 180 -11.45 8.04 13.18
CA SER A 180 -11.62 7.78 14.63
C SER A 180 -12.06 9.01 15.42
N GLY A 181 -12.03 10.20 14.83
CA GLY A 181 -12.31 11.47 15.48
C GLY A 181 -11.28 11.85 16.56
N ARG A 182 -10.11 11.20 16.54
CA ARG A 182 -9.09 11.38 17.57
C ARG A 182 -7.69 11.34 16.97
N ARG A 183 -6.90 12.37 17.25
CA ARG A 183 -5.48 12.38 16.92
C ARG A 183 -4.66 11.74 18.01
N SER A 184 -3.90 10.70 17.68
CA SER A 184 -3.10 9.99 18.68
C SER A 184 -1.90 9.30 18.01
N LEU A 185 -0.73 9.39 18.67
CA LEU A 185 0.45 8.59 18.33
C LEU A 185 0.17 7.09 18.44
N LEU A 186 -0.72 6.70 19.37
CA LEU A 186 -1.12 5.31 19.53
C LEU A 186 -1.87 4.75 18.32
N LEU A 187 -2.52 5.60 17.51
CA LEU A 187 -3.10 5.15 16.23
C LEU A 187 -2.03 4.81 15.19
N ALA A 188 -0.89 5.52 15.20
CA ALA A 188 0.24 5.15 14.35
C ALA A 188 0.84 3.81 14.80
N LEU A 189 1.01 3.62 16.11
CA LEU A 189 1.48 2.36 16.67
C LEU A 189 0.49 1.22 16.36
N LEU A 190 -0.82 1.44 16.54
CA LEU A 190 -1.86 0.47 16.19
C LEU A 190 -1.78 0.09 14.71
N MET A 191 -1.59 1.06 13.82
CA MET A 191 -1.42 0.83 12.40
C MET A 191 -0.21 -0.07 12.10
N VAL A 192 0.94 0.19 12.73
CA VAL A 192 2.17 -0.60 12.50
C VAL A 192 2.04 -2.01 13.06
N MET A 193 1.44 -2.16 14.25
CA MET A 193 1.27 -3.46 14.92
C MET A 193 0.13 -4.30 14.35
N PHE A 194 -0.72 -3.74 13.51
CA PHE A 194 -1.86 -4.46 12.94
C PHE A 194 -1.39 -5.57 12.00
N GLY A 195 -1.70 -6.82 12.33
CA GLY A 195 -1.24 -7.97 11.56
C GLY A 195 -2.03 -9.25 11.85
N SER A 196 -1.60 -10.35 11.25
CA SER A 196 -2.21 -11.67 11.44
C SER A 196 -1.86 -12.25 12.79
N LEU A 197 -2.86 -12.79 13.48
CA LEU A 197 -2.65 -13.52 14.74
C LEU A 197 -1.86 -14.83 14.56
N LEU A 198 -1.80 -15.36 13.34
CA LEU A 198 -0.97 -16.52 13.04
C LEU A 198 0.50 -16.31 13.34
N ASN A 199 0.92 -15.07 13.37
CA ASN A 199 2.31 -14.73 13.69
C ASN A 199 2.72 -15.14 15.11
N PHE A 200 1.76 -15.45 16.02
CA PHE A 200 2.07 -15.98 17.36
C PHE A 200 2.85 -17.27 17.31
N GLN A 201 2.66 -18.12 16.29
CA GLN A 201 3.42 -19.36 16.12
C GLN A 201 4.93 -19.08 16.03
N CYS A 202 5.33 -17.96 15.45
CA CYS A 202 6.73 -17.57 15.37
C CYS A 202 7.34 -17.28 16.77
N TRP A 203 6.53 -16.79 17.73
CA TRP A 203 6.95 -16.62 19.12
C TRP A 203 7.25 -17.95 19.80
N LEU A 204 6.61 -19.03 19.35
CA LEU A 204 6.80 -20.40 19.85
C LEU A 204 7.86 -21.16 19.05
N GLY A 205 8.52 -20.55 18.07
CA GLY A 205 9.47 -21.21 17.18
C GLY A 205 8.83 -22.22 16.23
N LEU A 206 7.52 -22.15 16.02
CA LEU A 206 6.75 -23.06 15.18
C LEU A 206 6.57 -22.47 13.79
N ASP A 207 6.48 -23.31 12.77
CA ASP A 207 6.19 -22.97 11.38
C ASP A 207 5.16 -23.95 10.80
N LEU A 208 4.02 -24.03 11.49
CA LEU A 208 2.97 -25.02 11.19
C LEU A 208 2.02 -24.54 10.10
N PHE A 209 1.79 -23.23 10.02
CA PHE A 209 0.76 -22.63 9.17
C PHE A 209 1.36 -21.55 8.27
N ARG A 210 1.09 -21.65 6.97
CA ARG A 210 1.68 -20.77 5.94
C ARG A 210 0.70 -19.78 5.37
N LEU A 211 -0.60 -20.02 5.51
CA LEU A 211 -1.64 -19.18 4.96
C LEU A 211 -2.02 -18.09 5.97
N HIS A 212 -1.51 -16.87 5.81
CA HIS A 212 -1.81 -15.77 6.71
C HIS A 212 -1.97 -14.43 5.96
N TYR A 213 -2.64 -13.50 6.60
CA TYR A 213 -2.73 -12.11 6.14
C TYR A 213 -1.47 -11.37 6.57
N PHE A 214 -0.83 -10.69 5.64
CA PHE A 214 0.31 -9.86 5.99
C PHE A 214 -0.13 -8.63 6.76
N GLY A 215 0.50 -8.38 7.88
CA GLY A 215 0.31 -7.18 8.69
C GLY A 215 0.93 -5.94 8.06
N THR A 216 0.66 -4.78 8.63
CA THR A 216 1.19 -3.52 8.10
C THR A 216 2.71 -3.49 8.07
N ALA A 217 3.38 -3.90 9.15
CA ALA A 217 4.85 -3.95 9.21
C ALA A 217 5.44 -4.92 8.17
N GLU A 218 4.84 -6.11 8.01
CA GLU A 218 5.24 -7.09 6.99
C GLU A 218 5.04 -6.54 5.58
N GLN A 219 3.90 -5.88 5.33
CA GLN A 219 3.61 -5.26 4.04
C GLN A 219 4.61 -4.14 3.71
N VAL A 220 4.96 -3.31 4.69
CA VAL A 220 5.96 -2.25 4.49
C VAL A 220 7.33 -2.87 4.20
N MET A 221 7.71 -3.92 4.88
CA MET A 221 8.98 -4.60 4.67
C MET A 221 9.04 -5.31 3.31
N CYS A 222 8.00 -6.10 2.99
CA CYS A 222 8.02 -6.96 1.79
C CYS A 222 7.50 -6.28 0.53
N SER A 223 6.55 -5.36 0.62
CA SER A 223 5.80 -4.85 -0.54
C SER A 223 5.21 -3.46 -0.38
N ALA A 224 5.93 -2.53 0.26
CA ALA A 224 5.46 -1.15 0.46
C ALA A 224 5.00 -0.48 -0.84
N ASN A 225 5.65 -0.79 -1.95
CA ASN A 225 5.30 -0.30 -3.28
C ASN A 225 3.86 -0.65 -3.72
N ALA A 226 3.36 -1.79 -3.29
CA ALA A 226 2.02 -2.25 -3.60
C ALA A 226 1.03 -1.92 -2.46
N SER A 227 1.48 -2.07 -1.21
CA SER A 227 0.60 -2.02 -0.04
C SER A 227 0.29 -0.60 0.44
N ILE A 228 1.26 0.31 0.48
CA ILE A 228 1.05 1.68 0.98
C ILE A 228 -0.02 2.42 0.15
N PRO A 229 0.05 2.45 -1.20
CA PRO A 229 -0.96 3.12 -2.01
C PRO A 229 -2.36 2.54 -1.81
N VAL A 230 -2.45 1.22 -1.77
CA VAL A 230 -3.72 0.51 -1.61
C VAL A 230 -4.29 0.71 -0.21
N MET A 231 -3.46 0.61 0.82
CA MET A 231 -3.86 0.87 2.21
C MET A 231 -4.36 2.31 2.38
N LEU A 232 -3.63 3.28 1.84
CA LEU A 232 -4.04 4.69 1.85
C LEU A 232 -5.40 4.89 1.20
N PHE A 233 -5.61 4.31 0.01
CA PHE A 233 -6.89 4.40 -0.69
C PHE A 233 -8.03 3.79 0.12
N PHE A 234 -7.86 2.58 0.67
CA PHE A 234 -8.95 1.89 1.37
C PHE A 234 -9.23 2.45 2.76
N ILE A 235 -8.25 2.99 3.47
CA ILE A 235 -8.48 3.77 4.70
C ILE A 235 -9.25 5.07 4.37
N PHE A 236 -8.87 5.77 3.31
CA PHE A 236 -9.59 6.94 2.84
C PHE A 236 -11.04 6.59 2.44
N LEU A 237 -11.25 5.47 1.74
CA LEU A 237 -12.58 4.98 1.39
C LEU A 237 -13.41 4.67 2.65
N ALA A 238 -12.84 3.94 3.62
CA ALA A 238 -13.50 3.55 4.86
C ALA A 238 -13.87 4.76 5.72
N SER A 239 -13.10 5.85 5.66
CA SER A 239 -13.38 7.09 6.39
C SER A 239 -14.72 7.74 6.00
N GLY A 240 -15.29 7.37 4.85
CA GLY A 240 -16.51 7.97 4.31
C GLY A 240 -16.35 9.40 3.79
N ARG A 241 -15.12 9.93 3.76
CA ARG A 241 -14.82 11.32 3.35
C ARG A 241 -14.38 11.44 1.89
N MET A 242 -14.23 10.30 1.21
CA MET A 242 -13.88 10.29 -0.22
C MET A 242 -15.06 10.81 -1.04
N PRO A 243 -14.85 11.82 -1.90
CA PRO A 243 -15.89 12.26 -2.83
C PRO A 243 -16.34 11.10 -3.72
N PRO A 244 -17.66 10.87 -3.89
CA PRO A 244 -18.17 9.74 -4.67
C PRO A 244 -17.63 9.68 -6.11
N HIS A 245 -17.47 10.84 -6.72
CA HIS A 245 -16.97 10.97 -8.10
C HIS A 245 -15.46 10.73 -8.24
N TRP A 246 -14.67 10.80 -7.15
CA TRP A 246 -13.24 10.48 -7.18
C TRP A 246 -12.98 8.97 -7.10
N MET A 247 -13.88 8.24 -6.46
CA MET A 247 -13.67 6.85 -6.09
C MET A 247 -13.35 5.94 -7.29
N PRO A 248 -14.08 5.97 -8.43
CA PRO A 248 -13.75 5.11 -9.56
C PRO A 248 -12.35 5.37 -10.11
N LEU A 249 -11.97 6.65 -10.23
CA LEU A 249 -10.67 7.04 -10.76
C LEU A 249 -9.51 6.65 -9.84
N LEU A 250 -9.64 6.94 -8.54
CA LEU A 250 -8.62 6.57 -7.56
C LEU A 250 -8.51 5.05 -7.40
N PHE A 251 -9.63 4.33 -7.51
CA PHE A 251 -9.60 2.86 -7.51
C PHE A 251 -8.86 2.32 -8.74
N ALA A 252 -9.14 2.85 -9.95
CA ALA A 252 -8.40 2.46 -11.15
C ALA A 252 -6.90 2.72 -11.00
N ALA A 253 -6.50 3.81 -10.34
CA ALA A 253 -5.11 4.10 -10.05
C ALA A 253 -4.45 3.05 -9.14
N THR A 254 -5.21 2.39 -8.23
CA THR A 254 -4.64 1.33 -7.37
C THR A 254 -4.15 0.13 -8.18
N ALA A 255 -4.74 -0.14 -9.34
CA ALA A 255 -4.31 -1.23 -10.22
C ALA A 255 -2.89 -0.99 -10.78
N PHE A 256 -2.45 0.25 -10.90
CA PHE A 256 -1.09 0.59 -11.31
C PHE A 256 -0.05 0.23 -10.26
N TYR A 257 -0.41 0.29 -8.99
CA TYR A 257 0.48 -0.08 -7.88
C TYR A 257 0.43 -1.58 -7.58
N SER A 258 -0.73 -2.20 -7.71
CA SER A 258 -0.91 -3.63 -7.47
C SER A 258 -2.19 -4.17 -8.12
N PRO A 259 -2.09 -4.85 -9.28
CA PRO A 259 -3.24 -5.48 -9.91
C PRO A 259 -3.95 -6.49 -8.99
N LEU A 260 -3.19 -7.29 -8.23
CA LEU A 260 -3.75 -8.27 -7.30
C LEU A 260 -4.49 -7.61 -6.13
N ALA A 261 -3.97 -6.50 -5.61
CA ALA A 261 -4.66 -5.75 -4.57
C ALA A 261 -5.92 -5.04 -5.11
N ALA A 262 -5.88 -4.52 -6.32
CA ALA A 262 -7.07 -3.99 -6.97
C ALA A 262 -8.14 -5.07 -7.16
N LEU A 263 -7.75 -6.30 -7.58
CA LEU A 263 -8.65 -7.44 -7.69
C LEU A 263 -9.29 -7.78 -6.34
N GLY A 264 -8.50 -7.91 -5.28
CA GLY A 264 -9.01 -8.18 -3.92
C GLY A 264 -9.86 -7.04 -3.34
N GLY A 265 -9.61 -5.79 -3.76
CA GLY A 265 -10.36 -4.61 -3.35
C GLY A 265 -11.62 -4.32 -4.16
N LEU A 266 -11.80 -4.98 -5.31
CA LEU A 266 -12.93 -4.73 -6.19
C LEU A 266 -14.30 -4.89 -5.50
N PRO A 267 -14.56 -5.96 -4.70
CA PRO A 267 -15.82 -6.09 -3.98
C PRO A 267 -16.10 -4.92 -3.05
N LEU A 268 -15.09 -4.41 -2.36
CA LEU A 268 -15.20 -3.29 -1.42
C LEU A 268 -15.50 -1.98 -2.15
N ALA A 269 -14.80 -1.71 -3.25
CA ALA A 269 -15.03 -0.54 -4.09
C ALA A 269 -16.44 -0.56 -4.69
N VAL A 270 -16.87 -1.70 -5.22
CA VAL A 270 -18.24 -1.88 -5.76
C VAL A 270 -19.30 -1.71 -4.67
N CYS A 271 -19.10 -2.32 -3.48
CA CYS A 271 -20.01 -2.17 -2.36
C CYS A 271 -20.18 -0.70 -1.96
N GLN A 272 -19.10 0.03 -1.83
CA GLN A 272 -19.13 1.44 -1.48
C GLN A 272 -19.75 2.30 -2.59
N TRP A 273 -19.45 2.00 -3.85
CA TRP A 273 -20.04 2.68 -4.99
C TRP A 273 -21.56 2.47 -5.07
N LEU A 274 -22.04 1.24 -4.91
CA LEU A 274 -23.45 0.91 -4.88
C LEU A 274 -24.18 1.60 -3.71
N ARG A 275 -23.52 1.69 -2.55
CA ARG A 275 -24.07 2.41 -1.39
C ARG A 275 -24.24 3.90 -1.69
N GLN A 276 -23.24 4.53 -2.29
CA GLN A 276 -23.29 5.93 -2.68
C GLN A 276 -24.33 6.16 -3.79
N TRP A 277 -24.43 5.21 -4.72
CA TRP A 277 -25.43 5.25 -5.78
C TRP A 277 -26.86 5.23 -5.23
N LYS A 278 -27.15 4.30 -4.31
CA LYS A 278 -28.49 4.20 -3.68
C LYS A 278 -28.85 5.46 -2.88
N GLY A 279 -27.88 6.13 -2.31
CA GLY A 279 -28.08 7.39 -1.57
C GLY A 279 -28.19 8.64 -2.47
N SER A 280 -27.92 8.52 -3.76
CA SER A 280 -27.94 9.65 -4.69
C SER A 280 -29.35 9.90 -5.25
N ARG A 281 -29.76 11.17 -5.31
CA ARG A 281 -31.02 11.57 -5.98
C ARG A 281 -30.99 11.37 -7.50
N THR A 282 -29.80 11.24 -8.09
CA THR A 282 -29.59 11.09 -9.54
C THR A 282 -28.54 10.01 -9.86
N PRO A 283 -28.82 8.73 -9.61
CA PRO A 283 -27.83 7.66 -9.70
C PRO A 283 -27.24 7.50 -11.12
N ARG A 284 -28.06 7.65 -12.17
CA ARG A 284 -27.60 7.55 -13.56
C ARG A 284 -26.55 8.60 -13.94
N ARG A 285 -26.57 9.79 -13.33
CA ARG A 285 -25.56 10.83 -13.59
C ARG A 285 -24.17 10.44 -13.10
N SER A 286 -24.04 9.50 -12.17
CA SER A 286 -22.74 9.01 -11.70
C SER A 286 -22.00 8.23 -12.78
N LEU A 287 -22.70 7.49 -13.65
CA LEU A 287 -22.09 6.73 -14.76
C LEU A 287 -21.60 7.65 -15.89
N PHE A 288 -22.28 8.78 -16.07
CA PHE A 288 -21.91 9.80 -17.09
C PHE A 288 -20.97 10.88 -16.53
N HIS A 289 -20.60 10.77 -15.25
CA HIS A 289 -19.62 11.68 -14.66
C HIS A 289 -18.23 11.43 -15.29
N PRO A 290 -17.47 12.45 -15.69
CA PRO A 290 -16.20 12.30 -16.41
C PRO A 290 -15.18 11.40 -15.73
N SER A 291 -15.19 11.30 -14.41
CA SER A 291 -14.31 10.40 -13.66
C SER A 291 -14.57 8.92 -13.90
N PHE A 292 -15.80 8.52 -14.24
CA PHE A 292 -16.10 7.10 -14.50
C PHE A 292 -15.52 6.63 -15.83
N PRO A 293 -15.79 7.27 -16.99
CA PRO A 293 -15.11 6.90 -18.24
C PRO A 293 -13.59 7.07 -18.14
N ALA A 294 -13.08 8.08 -17.43
CA ALA A 294 -11.64 8.20 -17.15
C ALA A 294 -11.09 6.98 -16.42
N ALA A 295 -11.80 6.50 -15.41
CA ALA A 295 -11.43 5.30 -14.65
C ALA A 295 -11.43 4.04 -15.53
N VAL A 296 -12.45 3.87 -16.36
CA VAL A 296 -12.54 2.74 -17.30
C VAL A 296 -11.39 2.77 -18.31
N MET A 297 -11.13 3.92 -18.91
CA MET A 297 -10.01 4.07 -19.86
C MET A 297 -8.66 3.83 -19.19
N LEU A 298 -8.43 4.40 -18.01
CA LEU A 298 -7.20 4.22 -17.25
C LEU A 298 -7.02 2.74 -16.86
N GLY A 299 -8.06 2.09 -16.35
CA GLY A 299 -8.04 0.67 -16.00
C GLY A 299 -7.76 -0.21 -17.23
N ALA A 300 -8.37 0.08 -18.37
CA ALA A 300 -8.10 -0.62 -19.62
C ALA A 300 -6.63 -0.45 -20.06
N CYS A 301 -6.09 0.78 -19.98
CA CYS A 301 -4.67 1.01 -20.27
C CYS A 301 -3.77 0.15 -19.37
N PHE A 302 -4.01 0.11 -18.07
CA PHE A 302 -3.20 -0.73 -17.17
C PHE A 302 -3.36 -2.22 -17.44
N LEU A 303 -4.56 -2.70 -17.73
CA LEU A 303 -4.77 -4.11 -18.11
C LEU A 303 -3.98 -4.46 -19.37
N LEU A 304 -4.01 -3.60 -20.38
CA LEU A 304 -3.26 -3.79 -21.62
C LEU A 304 -1.74 -3.73 -21.39
N TYR A 305 -1.27 -2.83 -20.51
CA TYR A 305 0.13 -2.74 -20.13
C TYR A 305 0.59 -4.04 -19.46
N TYR A 306 -0.13 -4.54 -18.46
CA TYR A 306 0.24 -5.77 -17.77
C TYR A 306 0.03 -7.04 -18.61
N ALA A 307 -0.90 -7.02 -19.57
CA ALA A 307 -1.09 -8.14 -20.50
C ALA A 307 0.10 -8.36 -21.44
N ALA A 308 1.02 -7.38 -21.53
CA ALA A 308 2.24 -7.50 -22.33
C ALA A 308 3.39 -8.23 -21.60
N VAL A 309 3.27 -8.53 -20.31
CA VAL A 309 4.31 -9.22 -19.55
C VAL A 309 4.60 -10.62 -20.11
N ASN A 310 5.88 -11.00 -20.13
CA ASN A 310 6.34 -12.30 -20.62
C ASN A 310 6.27 -13.41 -19.54
N ALA A 311 5.76 -13.10 -18.34
CA ALA A 311 5.67 -14.09 -17.26
C ALA A 311 4.94 -15.35 -17.73
N PRO A 312 5.43 -16.54 -17.35
CA PRO A 312 4.68 -17.76 -17.53
C PRO A 312 3.33 -17.61 -16.83
N SER A 313 2.27 -18.20 -17.43
CA SER A 313 0.91 -18.09 -16.91
C SER A 313 0.88 -18.39 -15.42
N SER A 314 0.48 -17.42 -14.63
CA SER A 314 0.29 -17.60 -13.20
C SER A 314 -0.74 -18.70 -12.97
N HIS A 315 -0.41 -19.70 -12.17
CA HIS A 315 -1.40 -20.70 -11.79
C HIS A 315 -2.40 -20.03 -10.84
N MET A 316 -3.59 -19.75 -11.36
CA MET A 316 -4.72 -19.25 -10.57
C MET A 316 -5.71 -20.40 -10.35
N GLY A 317 -6.22 -20.50 -9.14
CA GLY A 317 -7.16 -21.55 -8.86
C GLY A 317 -7.93 -21.37 -7.57
N TRP A 318 -8.80 -22.32 -7.33
CA TRP A 318 -9.57 -22.49 -6.12
C TRP A 318 -8.90 -23.54 -5.24
N ARG A 319 -8.73 -23.23 -3.94
CA ARG A 319 -8.20 -24.15 -2.94
C ARG A 319 -9.31 -24.53 -1.97
N PRO A 320 -9.83 -25.77 -2.04
CA PRO A 320 -10.87 -26.21 -1.13
C PRO A 320 -10.40 -26.24 0.33
N PHE A 321 -11.32 -25.98 1.26
CA PHE A 321 -11.07 -25.98 2.69
C PHE A 321 -10.37 -27.26 3.19
N TYR A 322 -10.80 -28.41 2.70
CA TYR A 322 -10.26 -29.71 3.15
C TYR A 322 -8.79 -29.96 2.81
N THR A 323 -8.19 -29.14 1.93
CA THR A 323 -6.77 -29.30 1.58
C THR A 323 -5.83 -28.82 2.68
N ARG A 324 -6.21 -27.76 3.41
CA ARG A 324 -5.44 -27.18 4.51
C ARG A 324 -6.38 -26.56 5.56
N PRO A 325 -7.22 -27.38 6.24
CA PRO A 325 -8.28 -26.85 7.12
C PRO A 325 -7.73 -26.00 8.27
N GLY A 326 -6.58 -26.38 8.83
CA GLY A 326 -5.93 -25.62 9.89
C GLY A 326 -5.54 -24.20 9.46
N ASP A 327 -4.95 -24.06 8.28
CA ASP A 327 -4.57 -22.75 7.72
C ASP A 327 -5.79 -21.84 7.54
N PHE A 328 -6.88 -22.38 6.98
CA PHE A 328 -8.11 -21.62 6.77
C PHE A 328 -8.77 -21.19 8.07
N LEU A 329 -8.85 -22.10 9.03
CA LEU A 329 -9.44 -21.82 10.35
C LEU A 329 -8.66 -20.73 11.06
N LEU A 330 -7.33 -20.82 11.07
CA LEU A 330 -6.50 -19.86 11.77
C LEU A 330 -6.47 -18.50 11.07
N ALA A 331 -6.38 -18.47 9.74
CA ALA A 331 -6.48 -17.21 8.99
C ALA A 331 -7.84 -16.55 9.23
N GLY A 332 -8.94 -17.30 9.09
CA GLY A 332 -10.28 -16.82 9.34
C GLY A 332 -10.49 -16.37 10.78
N THR A 333 -10.01 -17.11 11.76
CA THR A 333 -10.10 -16.76 13.19
C THR A 333 -9.36 -15.47 13.47
N SER A 334 -8.17 -15.27 12.93
CA SER A 334 -7.40 -14.02 13.06
C SER A 334 -8.20 -12.82 12.60
N PHE A 335 -8.81 -12.93 11.43
CA PHE A 335 -9.60 -11.87 10.84
C PHE A 335 -10.88 -11.60 11.66
N LEU A 336 -11.58 -12.66 12.07
CA LEU A 336 -12.81 -12.59 12.85
C LEU A 336 -12.59 -12.00 14.25
N LEU A 337 -11.47 -12.29 14.91
CA LEU A 337 -11.20 -11.74 16.24
C LEU A 337 -11.08 -10.21 16.20
N TYR A 338 -10.40 -9.62 15.22
CA TYR A 338 -10.43 -8.17 15.05
C TYR A 338 -11.82 -7.65 14.72
N ALA A 339 -12.57 -8.38 13.89
CA ALA A 339 -13.92 -8.00 13.51
C ALA A 339 -14.90 -8.05 14.68
N LEU A 340 -14.74 -8.97 15.62
CA LEU A 340 -15.57 -9.06 16.82
C LEU A 340 -15.51 -7.78 17.67
N PHE A 341 -14.32 -7.17 17.81
CA PHE A 341 -14.22 -5.88 18.50
C PHE A 341 -15.02 -4.78 17.80
N CYS A 342 -15.06 -4.82 16.46
CA CYS A 342 -15.76 -3.83 15.64
C CYS A 342 -17.26 -4.12 15.47
N TRP A 343 -17.71 -5.36 15.77
CA TRP A 343 -19.04 -5.85 15.42
C TRP A 343 -20.17 -4.98 15.98
N ARG A 344 -20.08 -4.60 17.24
CA ARG A 344 -21.10 -3.78 17.90
C ARG A 344 -21.35 -2.45 17.18
N ASP A 345 -20.27 -1.81 16.75
CA ASP A 345 -20.32 -0.47 16.13
C ASP A 345 -20.67 -0.52 14.65
N PHE A 346 -20.25 -1.58 13.95
CA PHE A 346 -20.25 -1.60 12.49
C PHE A 346 -21.07 -2.72 11.84
N ARG A 347 -21.75 -3.59 12.59
CA ARG A 347 -22.55 -4.71 12.03
C ARG A 347 -23.63 -4.30 11.01
N ARG A 348 -24.06 -3.05 11.02
CA ARG A 348 -25.02 -2.49 10.05
C ARG A 348 -24.34 -1.74 8.89
N ASN A 349 -23.02 -1.62 8.91
CA ASN A 349 -22.27 -0.95 7.87
C ASN A 349 -21.98 -1.94 6.73
N SER A 350 -22.52 -1.67 5.55
CA SER A 350 -22.36 -2.57 4.39
C SER A 350 -20.89 -2.75 3.99
N LEU A 351 -20.06 -1.70 4.10
CA LEU A 351 -18.63 -1.81 3.81
C LEU A 351 -17.93 -2.74 4.82
N PHE A 352 -18.28 -2.67 6.10
CA PHE A 352 -17.76 -3.58 7.13
C PHE A 352 -18.13 -5.03 6.83
N ILE A 353 -19.40 -5.31 6.51
CA ILE A 353 -19.85 -6.66 6.15
C ILE A 353 -19.15 -7.16 4.88
N CYS A 354 -19.03 -6.29 3.87
CA CYS A 354 -18.28 -6.63 2.65
C CYS A 354 -16.80 -6.90 2.94
N THR A 355 -16.19 -6.13 3.85
CA THR A 355 -14.81 -6.35 4.31
C THR A 355 -14.66 -7.75 4.94
N LEU A 356 -15.61 -8.15 5.80
CA LEU A 356 -15.60 -9.50 6.39
C LEU A 356 -15.75 -10.58 5.33
N ALA A 357 -16.73 -10.44 4.45
CA ALA A 357 -16.95 -11.41 3.38
C ALA A 357 -15.70 -11.56 2.48
N THR A 358 -15.11 -10.44 2.05
CA THR A 358 -13.91 -10.45 1.21
C THR A 358 -12.73 -11.09 1.94
N GLY A 359 -12.48 -10.70 3.21
CA GLY A 359 -11.38 -11.26 4.00
C GLY A 359 -11.53 -12.77 4.19
N LEU A 360 -12.73 -13.25 4.52
CA LEU A 360 -12.98 -14.68 4.76
C LEU A 360 -12.99 -15.53 3.49
N LEU A 361 -13.35 -14.96 2.34
CA LEU A 361 -13.40 -15.69 1.07
C LEU A 361 -12.05 -15.72 0.34
N LEU A 362 -11.22 -14.69 0.53
CA LEU A 362 -9.97 -14.57 -0.20
C LEU A 362 -9.00 -15.75 -0.04
N PRO A 363 -8.85 -16.39 1.14
CA PRO A 363 -7.98 -17.55 1.31
C PRO A 363 -8.31 -18.74 0.41
N PHE A 364 -9.55 -18.86 -0.04
CA PHE A 364 -9.99 -19.96 -0.93
C PHE A 364 -9.46 -19.81 -2.36
N PHE A 365 -9.00 -18.64 -2.74
CA PHE A 365 -8.40 -18.38 -4.05
C PHE A 365 -6.89 -18.28 -3.92
N TYR A 366 -6.16 -18.74 -4.92
CA TYR A 366 -4.71 -18.63 -4.93
C TYR A 366 -4.18 -18.18 -6.29
N VAL A 367 -3.06 -17.52 -6.24
CA VAL A 367 -2.21 -17.15 -7.38
C VAL A 367 -0.77 -17.49 -6.99
N ASN A 368 -0.04 -18.17 -7.89
CA ASN A 368 1.38 -18.51 -7.73
C ASN A 368 1.72 -19.49 -6.57
N GLY A 369 0.90 -20.51 -6.34
CA GLY A 369 1.32 -21.66 -5.55
C GLY A 369 1.29 -21.49 -4.03
N ASP A 370 2.35 -21.93 -3.33
CA ASP A 370 2.34 -22.09 -1.88
C ASP A 370 2.28 -20.79 -1.08
N VAL A 371 2.88 -19.72 -1.55
CA VAL A 371 2.92 -18.42 -0.87
C VAL A 371 1.62 -17.62 -1.05
N ASN A 372 0.81 -17.97 -2.03
CA ASN A 372 -0.43 -17.28 -2.38
C ASN A 372 -0.31 -15.75 -2.48
N ASP A 373 0.28 -15.28 -3.56
CA ASP A 373 0.43 -13.84 -3.84
C ASP A 373 -0.89 -13.05 -3.79
N LEU A 374 -2.02 -13.70 -4.14
CA LEU A 374 -3.33 -13.08 -4.04
C LEU A 374 -3.71 -12.82 -2.59
N LEU A 375 -3.43 -13.75 -1.67
CA LEU A 375 -3.70 -13.52 -0.25
C LEU A 375 -2.78 -12.44 0.32
N CYS A 376 -1.48 -12.46 -0.03
CA CYS A 376 -0.52 -11.46 0.42
C CYS A 376 -0.91 -10.04 0.02
N LYS A 377 -1.22 -9.84 -1.26
CA LYS A 377 -1.45 -8.50 -1.84
C LYS A 377 -2.93 -8.17 -1.93
N GLY A 378 -3.77 -9.14 -2.32
CA GLY A 378 -5.22 -8.96 -2.45
C GLY A 378 -5.95 -8.79 -1.12
N SER A 379 -5.37 -9.20 0.01
CA SER A 379 -5.97 -8.96 1.34
C SER A 379 -5.75 -7.54 1.85
N VAL A 380 -4.78 -6.79 1.33
CA VAL A 380 -4.47 -5.43 1.79
C VAL A 380 -5.70 -4.52 1.85
N PRO A 381 -6.61 -4.52 0.87
CA PRO A 381 -7.85 -3.75 0.93
C PRO A 381 -8.73 -4.08 2.14
N ALA A 382 -8.98 -5.36 2.36
CA ALA A 382 -9.83 -5.81 3.47
C ALA A 382 -9.14 -5.53 4.83
N MET A 383 -7.83 -5.78 4.93
CA MET A 383 -7.04 -5.47 6.12
C MET A 383 -7.01 -3.97 6.41
N ALA A 384 -6.88 -3.12 5.40
CA ALA A 384 -6.89 -1.66 5.55
C ALA A 384 -8.25 -1.13 6.04
N CYS A 385 -9.35 -1.64 5.49
CA CYS A 385 -10.69 -1.31 5.97
C CYS A 385 -10.91 -1.79 7.41
N LEU A 386 -10.51 -3.02 7.72
CA LEU A 386 -10.64 -3.58 9.07
C LEU A 386 -9.81 -2.79 10.09
N LEU A 387 -8.59 -2.40 9.72
CA LEU A 387 -7.74 -1.50 10.51
C LEU A 387 -8.44 -0.17 10.81
N ALA A 388 -9.10 0.43 9.82
CA ALA A 388 -9.84 1.68 10.01
C ALA A 388 -11.01 1.49 10.99
N PHE A 389 -11.79 0.43 10.86
CA PHE A 389 -12.86 0.10 11.81
C PHE A 389 -12.31 -0.17 13.22
N LEU A 390 -11.22 -0.91 13.34
CA LEU A 390 -10.57 -1.18 14.62
C LEU A 390 -10.05 0.09 15.29
N ALA A 391 -9.43 0.98 14.53
CA ALA A 391 -8.95 2.28 15.02
C ALA A 391 -10.09 3.14 15.56
N SER A 392 -11.24 3.13 14.88
CA SER A 392 -12.44 3.83 15.34
C SER A 392 -13.02 3.21 16.63
N THR A 393 -13.09 1.88 16.69
CA THR A 393 -13.53 1.16 17.90
C THR A 393 -12.58 1.42 19.08
N TRP A 394 -11.27 1.34 18.85
CA TRP A 394 -10.25 1.66 19.85
C TRP A 394 -10.40 3.08 20.42
N ALA A 395 -10.71 4.05 19.56
CA ALA A 395 -10.90 5.43 19.98
C ALA A 395 -12.15 5.61 20.86
N ARG A 396 -13.25 4.94 20.51
CA ARG A 396 -14.56 5.06 21.16
C ARG A 396 -14.65 4.29 22.47
N HIS A 397 -13.98 3.14 22.59
CA HIS A 397 -14.14 2.21 23.70
C HIS A 397 -12.87 2.05 24.55
N PRO A 398 -12.64 2.92 25.55
CA PRO A 398 -11.42 2.84 26.39
C PRO A 398 -11.21 1.47 27.06
N ARG A 399 -12.32 0.80 27.45
CA ARG A 399 -12.28 -0.52 28.11
C ARG A 399 -11.78 -1.65 27.21
N LEU A 400 -11.94 -1.50 25.89
CA LEU A 400 -11.49 -2.51 24.92
C LEU A 400 -10.01 -2.33 24.53
N ARG A 401 -9.38 -1.20 24.85
CA ARG A 401 -8.02 -0.88 24.39
C ARG A 401 -6.98 -1.90 24.82
N ILE A 402 -7.04 -2.34 26.07
CA ILE A 402 -6.10 -3.34 26.56
C ILE A 402 -6.19 -4.65 25.79
N TRP A 403 -7.39 -5.11 25.50
CA TRP A 403 -7.63 -6.34 24.76
C TRP A 403 -7.18 -6.21 23.29
N ILE A 404 -7.43 -5.05 22.68
CA ILE A 404 -6.94 -4.75 21.32
C ILE A 404 -5.43 -4.75 21.30
N TRP A 405 -4.75 -4.13 22.29
CA TRP A 405 -3.29 -4.13 22.35
C TRP A 405 -2.72 -5.52 22.58
N LEU A 406 -3.34 -6.35 23.43
CA LEU A 406 -2.91 -7.73 23.60
C LEU A 406 -3.04 -8.54 22.30
N LEU A 407 -4.14 -8.34 21.57
CA LEU A 407 -4.35 -9.01 20.30
C LEU A 407 -3.31 -8.56 19.24
N LEU A 408 -3.03 -7.26 19.18
CA LEU A 408 -2.00 -6.71 18.30
C LEU A 408 -0.60 -7.22 18.64
N ALA A 409 -0.28 -7.35 19.93
CA ALA A 409 0.99 -7.89 20.38
C ALA A 409 1.17 -9.36 19.95
N LEU A 410 0.10 -10.17 20.03
CA LEU A 410 0.12 -11.55 19.52
C LEU A 410 0.30 -11.61 17.99
N GLY A 411 -0.27 -10.64 17.27
CA GLY A 411 -0.17 -10.55 15.81
C GLY A 411 1.18 -10.02 15.31
N LEU A 412 2.03 -9.50 16.18
CA LEU A 412 3.33 -8.97 15.80
C LEU A 412 4.31 -10.11 15.54
N ALA A 413 4.67 -10.33 14.28
CA ALA A 413 5.58 -11.42 13.91
C ALA A 413 7.03 -11.11 14.24
N PRO A 414 7.72 -11.92 15.08
CA PRO A 414 9.14 -11.70 15.32
C PRO A 414 10.01 -11.99 14.09
N ARG A 415 9.58 -12.90 13.22
CA ARG A 415 10.32 -13.29 12.00
C ARG A 415 10.38 -12.20 10.94
N PHE A 416 9.30 -11.43 10.81
CA PHE A 416 9.14 -10.36 9.83
C PHE A 416 9.08 -8.99 10.52
N ASN A 417 9.42 -8.95 11.80
CA ASN A 417 9.39 -7.70 12.52
C ASN A 417 10.67 -6.92 12.22
N VAL A 418 10.48 -5.67 11.84
CA VAL A 418 11.56 -4.72 11.60
C VAL A 418 12.62 -4.74 12.73
N PRO A 419 12.25 -4.73 14.04
CA PRO A 419 13.23 -4.84 15.12
C PRO A 419 14.04 -6.12 15.10
N TYR A 420 13.47 -7.24 14.67
CA TYR A 420 14.21 -8.52 14.59
C TYR A 420 15.36 -8.45 13.58
N TYR A 421 15.10 -7.88 12.40
CA TYR A 421 16.15 -7.70 11.38
C TYR A 421 17.18 -6.64 11.77
N CYS A 422 16.78 -5.60 12.50
CA CYS A 422 17.66 -4.53 12.93
C CYS A 422 18.46 -4.87 14.19
N CYS A 423 17.86 -5.63 15.11
CA CYS A 423 18.47 -6.00 16.40
C CYS A 423 19.19 -7.35 16.34
N SER A 424 19.16 -8.10 15.24
CA SER A 424 20.06 -9.22 15.10
C SER A 424 21.50 -8.68 15.15
N SER A 425 22.31 -9.17 16.06
CA SER A 425 23.68 -8.71 16.32
C SER A 425 24.52 -8.58 15.03
N SER A 426 24.25 -9.42 14.05
CA SER A 426 24.85 -9.34 12.72
C SER A 426 24.45 -8.14 11.89
N ALA A 427 23.16 -7.72 11.91
CA ALA A 427 22.70 -6.58 11.12
C ALA A 427 23.21 -5.24 11.66
N LEU A 428 23.23 -5.08 12.99
CA LEU A 428 23.78 -3.89 13.63
C LEU A 428 25.30 -3.82 13.44
N GLN A 429 25.99 -4.95 13.53
CA GLN A 429 27.44 -5.04 13.35
C GLN A 429 27.85 -4.76 11.91
N GLU A 430 27.09 -5.23 10.91
CA GLU A 430 27.30 -4.91 9.51
C GLU A 430 26.98 -3.45 9.17
N PHE A 431 26.00 -2.84 9.84
CA PHE A 431 25.72 -1.42 9.71
C PHE A 431 26.84 -0.53 10.30
N LEU A 432 27.38 -0.92 11.43
CA LEU A 432 28.42 -0.16 12.12
C LEU A 432 29.82 -0.40 11.57
N THR A 433 30.05 -1.58 11.00
CA THR A 433 31.32 -1.96 10.37
C THR A 433 31.06 -2.63 9.04
N PRO A 434 30.93 -1.87 7.93
CA PRO A 434 30.83 -2.44 6.60
C PRO A 434 32.09 -3.25 6.31
N SER A 435 32.09 -4.54 6.60
CA SER A 435 33.27 -5.37 6.42
C SER A 435 33.51 -5.63 4.94
N ALA A 436 34.72 -5.32 4.50
CA ALA A 436 35.23 -5.66 3.20
C ALA A 436 35.40 -7.17 2.98
N SER A 437 35.04 -8.00 3.94
CA SER A 437 35.26 -9.46 3.92
C SER A 437 33.94 -10.22 3.87
N CYS A 438 33.29 -10.22 2.73
CA CYS A 438 32.39 -11.33 2.39
C CYS A 438 33.26 -12.47 1.83
N ALA A 439 33.92 -13.20 2.73
CA ALA A 439 34.55 -14.46 2.39
C ALA A 439 33.47 -15.56 2.33
N GLU A 440 33.50 -16.25 1.21
CA GLU A 440 32.90 -17.53 0.80
C GLU A 440 31.48 -17.96 1.23
N PRO A 441 30.66 -18.42 0.29
CA PRO A 441 29.29 -18.87 0.52
C PRO A 441 29.31 -20.27 1.13
N SER A 442 28.85 -20.40 2.38
CA SER A 442 28.47 -21.70 2.91
C SER A 442 26.96 -21.82 2.96
N SER A 443 26.47 -22.77 2.18
CA SER A 443 25.20 -23.48 2.18
C SER A 443 24.04 -22.85 2.95
N PHE A 444 23.16 -22.26 2.25
CA PHE A 444 21.73 -22.06 2.35
C PHE A 444 21.22 -20.63 2.10
N PRO A 445 19.97 -20.48 1.66
CA PRO A 445 19.41 -19.23 1.06
C PRO A 445 19.58 -17.96 1.89
N CYS A 446 19.65 -18.05 3.21
CA CYS A 446 19.83 -16.88 4.08
C CYS A 446 21.21 -16.22 3.94
N ARG A 447 22.25 -16.99 3.59
CA ARG A 447 23.62 -16.45 3.41
C ARG A 447 23.80 -15.86 2.02
N GLU A 448 23.26 -16.51 0.99
CA GLU A 448 23.19 -15.93 -0.35
C GLU A 448 22.40 -14.61 -0.34
N TRP A 449 21.29 -14.55 0.39
CA TRP A 449 20.51 -13.34 0.51
C TRP A 449 21.23 -12.22 1.26
N ARG A 450 21.99 -12.52 2.31
CA ARG A 450 22.83 -11.54 3.01
C ARG A 450 23.96 -11.04 2.09
N GLN A 451 24.55 -11.89 1.31
CA GLN A 451 25.60 -11.53 0.35
C GLN A 451 25.05 -10.70 -0.81
N LEU A 452 23.84 -11.00 -1.30
CA LEU A 452 23.18 -10.23 -2.33
C LEU A 452 22.71 -8.84 -1.83
N THR A 453 22.46 -8.71 -0.53
CA THR A 453 21.97 -7.43 0.06
C THR A 453 23.09 -6.57 0.65
N TYR A 454 24.21 -7.17 1.06
CA TYR A 454 25.29 -6.47 1.80
C TYR A 454 26.70 -6.60 1.22
N ALA A 455 26.96 -7.59 0.42
CA ALA A 455 28.22 -7.56 -0.33
C ALA A 455 28.24 -6.23 -1.08
N PRO A 456 29.42 -5.59 -1.15
CA PRO A 456 29.49 -4.19 -1.54
C PRO A 456 28.54 -3.96 -2.67
N GLN A 457 27.43 -3.35 -2.28
CA GLN A 457 26.14 -3.27 -3.00
C GLN A 457 26.32 -2.88 -4.46
N ALA A 458 27.44 -2.24 -4.78
CA ALA A 458 27.87 -1.90 -6.12
C ALA A 458 28.15 -3.11 -7.04
N ARG A 459 28.82 -4.17 -6.58
CA ARG A 459 29.21 -5.28 -7.48
C ARG A 459 28.06 -6.21 -7.82
N HIS A 460 27.25 -6.61 -6.86
CA HIS A 460 26.12 -7.50 -7.11
C HIS A 460 24.92 -6.80 -7.74
N GLN A 461 24.76 -5.53 -7.49
CA GLN A 461 23.70 -4.77 -8.12
C GLN A 461 24.03 -4.47 -9.60
N ASP A 462 25.30 -4.28 -9.95
CA ASP A 462 25.71 -4.22 -11.36
C ASP A 462 25.55 -5.57 -12.05
N GLU A 463 25.74 -6.66 -11.31
CA GLU A 463 25.55 -8.02 -11.81
C GLU A 463 24.06 -8.36 -11.91
N TRP A 464 23.20 -7.92 -10.99
CA TRP A 464 21.76 -8.05 -11.07
C TRP A 464 21.14 -7.09 -12.10
N GLY A 465 21.61 -5.88 -12.23
CA GLY A 465 21.23 -5.00 -13.34
C GLY A 465 21.54 -5.65 -14.68
N ARG A 466 22.74 -6.25 -14.82
CA ARG A 466 23.11 -7.01 -16.02
C ARG A 466 22.32 -8.30 -16.19
N THR A 467 21.98 -9.02 -15.11
CA THR A 467 21.20 -10.28 -15.17
C THR A 467 19.74 -10.06 -15.43
N MET A 468 19.13 -8.98 -14.98
CA MET A 468 17.77 -8.62 -15.41
C MET A 468 17.70 -8.32 -16.92
N HIS A 469 18.80 -7.81 -17.49
CA HIS A 469 18.97 -7.61 -18.93
C HIS A 469 19.27 -8.91 -19.70
N HIS A 470 19.57 -10.02 -19.02
CA HIS A 470 19.93 -11.26 -19.69
C HIS A 470 18.67 -12.09 -19.99
N PRO A 471 18.35 -12.36 -21.28
CA PRO A 471 17.14 -13.08 -21.67
C PRO A 471 16.97 -14.47 -21.04
N GLY A 472 18.09 -15.08 -20.61
CA GLY A 472 18.10 -16.39 -19.96
C GLY A 472 17.88 -16.36 -18.44
N HIS A 473 17.80 -15.19 -17.82
CA HIS A 473 17.64 -15.13 -16.36
C HIS A 473 16.20 -15.46 -15.95
N ARG A 474 16.03 -16.34 -14.92
CA ARG A 474 14.74 -16.85 -14.46
C ARG A 474 13.72 -15.77 -14.08
N TRP A 475 14.15 -14.59 -13.67
CA TRP A 475 13.30 -13.48 -13.27
C TRP A 475 12.99 -12.48 -14.38
N HIS A 476 13.79 -12.50 -15.48
CA HIS A 476 13.58 -11.57 -16.60
C HIS A 476 12.15 -11.57 -17.13
N PRO A 477 11.47 -12.72 -17.34
CA PRO A 477 10.11 -12.74 -17.86
C PRO A 477 9.07 -12.08 -16.97
N TYR A 478 9.34 -11.96 -15.65
CA TYR A 478 8.41 -11.34 -14.70
C TYR A 478 8.41 -9.81 -14.74
N TYR A 479 9.45 -9.21 -15.32
CA TYR A 479 9.67 -7.76 -15.36
C TYR A 479 9.79 -7.22 -16.78
N SER A 480 9.84 -8.09 -17.75
CA SER A 480 9.94 -7.74 -19.18
C SER A 480 8.67 -8.10 -19.92
N GLY A 481 8.40 -7.39 -20.97
CA GLY A 481 7.31 -7.67 -21.88
C GLY A 481 7.70 -7.38 -23.32
N THR A 482 7.31 -8.27 -24.22
CA THR A 482 7.53 -8.09 -25.64
C THR A 482 6.51 -7.11 -26.20
N PRO A 483 6.92 -5.97 -26.77
CA PRO A 483 6.00 -4.98 -27.33
C PRO A 483 5.19 -5.57 -28.48
N ARG A 484 3.93 -5.83 -28.27
CA ARG A 484 3.05 -6.30 -29.34
C ARG A 484 2.71 -5.13 -30.27
N PRO A 485 2.59 -5.33 -31.61
CA PRO A 485 2.35 -4.26 -32.56
C PRO A 485 1.16 -3.35 -32.22
N TRP A 486 0.06 -3.91 -31.73
CA TRP A 486 -1.14 -3.16 -31.37
C TRP A 486 -0.96 -2.29 -30.10
N LEU A 487 -0.01 -2.61 -29.19
CA LEU A 487 0.28 -1.78 -28.03
C LEU A 487 0.99 -0.47 -28.39
N ARG A 488 1.67 -0.44 -29.54
CA ARG A 488 2.36 0.77 -30.05
C ARG A 488 1.39 1.90 -30.41
N PHE A 489 0.08 1.65 -30.52
CA PHE A 489 -0.93 2.71 -30.66
C PHE A 489 -1.17 3.46 -29.34
N ILE A 490 -0.88 2.84 -28.19
CA ILE A 490 -1.14 3.42 -26.88
C ILE A 490 0.19 3.87 -26.25
N TYR A 491 1.22 3.02 -26.35
CA TYR A 491 2.50 3.17 -25.67
C TYR A 491 3.64 3.47 -26.64
N ARG A 492 4.65 4.17 -26.14
CA ARG A 492 5.87 4.59 -26.88
C ARG A 492 6.97 3.50 -26.88
N PHE A 493 6.63 2.25 -26.87
CA PHE A 493 7.59 1.15 -26.89
C PHE A 493 8.39 1.09 -28.19
#